data_b0a02f04b99b336613c14505802fea6d
#
_entry.id   b0a02f04b99b336613c14505802fea6d
#
_cell.length_a   1.000
_cell.length_b   1.000
_cell.length_c   1.000
_cell.angle_alpha   90.00
_cell.angle_beta   90.00
_cell.angle_gamma   90.00
#
_symmetry.space_group_name_H-M   'P 1'
#
loop_
_entity.id
_entity.type
_entity.pdbx_description
1 polymer ?
#
loop_
_entity_poly.entity_id
_entity_poly.type
_entity_poly.pdbx_seq_one_letter_code
_entity_poly.pdbx_strand_id
1 'polypeptide(L)'
;MRTVAAALLLALSLTPALAQDAKIGRQKAQACMVCHGQNGLSTQPDAPNLAGQPAMYISNALKAYRSGDRRHEMMAMMAQTLSDDDIQNVAAWFSSIRIEAHLPR
;
A
#
# COMPACT_ATOMS: atom_id res chain seq x y z
N MET A 1 24.04 23.95 -52.97
CA MET A 1 23.70 22.69 -52.27
C MET A 1 23.43 23.02 -50.81
N ARG A 2 22.17 23.03 -50.43
CA ARG A 2 21.74 23.35 -49.05
C ARG A 2 21.32 22.03 -48.40
N THR A 3 22.11 21.54 -47.47
CA THR A 3 21.80 20.38 -46.65
C THR A 3 20.89 20.78 -45.50
N VAL A 4 19.63 20.34 -45.53
CA VAL A 4 18.65 20.50 -44.44
C VAL A 4 18.87 19.34 -43.47
N ALA A 5 19.44 19.66 -42.30
CA ALA A 5 19.56 18.70 -41.22
C ALA A 5 18.20 18.60 -40.50
N ALA A 6 17.53 17.46 -40.66
CA ALA A 6 16.31 17.16 -39.93
C ALA A 6 16.67 16.75 -38.49
N ALA A 7 16.38 17.62 -37.54
CA ALA A 7 16.49 17.28 -36.13
C ALA A 7 15.29 16.41 -35.70
N LEU A 8 15.56 15.14 -35.41
CA LEU A 8 14.57 14.20 -34.88
C LEU A 8 14.39 14.51 -33.38
N LEU A 9 13.31 15.19 -33.03
CA LEU A 9 12.90 15.38 -31.64
C LEU A 9 12.30 14.08 -31.10
N LEU A 10 13.09 13.35 -30.30
CA LEU A 10 12.61 12.22 -29.53
C LEU A 10 11.72 12.76 -28.40
N ALA A 11 10.40 12.69 -28.57
CA ALA A 11 9.46 12.98 -27.51
C ALA A 11 9.53 11.83 -26.47
N LEU A 12 10.20 12.10 -25.35
CA LEU A 12 10.15 11.23 -24.16
C LEU A 12 8.74 11.34 -23.57
N SER A 13 7.88 10.37 -23.87
CA SER A 13 6.58 10.22 -23.20
C SER A 13 6.84 9.79 -21.76
N LEU A 14 6.85 10.76 -20.82
CA LEU A 14 6.72 10.48 -19.39
C LEU A 14 5.32 9.94 -19.16
N THR A 15 5.18 8.61 -19.09
CA THR A 15 3.99 8.01 -18.50
C THR A 15 3.98 8.39 -17.02
N PRO A 16 2.92 9.04 -16.50
CA PRO A 16 2.83 9.28 -15.07
C PRO A 16 2.79 7.90 -14.40
N ALA A 17 3.83 7.59 -13.62
CA ALA A 17 3.74 6.50 -12.67
C ALA A 17 2.55 6.82 -11.77
N LEU A 18 1.56 5.92 -11.70
CA LEU A 18 0.42 6.06 -10.80
C LEU A 18 1.00 6.20 -9.38
N ALA A 19 1.01 7.43 -8.89
CA ALA A 19 1.48 7.72 -7.56
C ALA A 19 0.56 7.00 -6.58
N GLN A 20 1.15 6.19 -5.70
CA GLN A 20 0.44 5.58 -4.60
C GLN A 20 -0.24 6.68 -3.79
N ASP A 21 -1.55 6.60 -3.63
CA ASP A 21 -2.32 7.66 -2.99
C ASP A 21 -2.75 7.24 -1.57
N ALA A 22 -2.07 7.80 -0.57
CA ALA A 22 -2.38 7.57 0.83
C ALA A 22 -3.79 8.04 1.22
N LYS A 23 -4.34 9.06 0.55
CA LYS A 23 -5.69 9.54 0.80
C LYS A 23 -6.75 8.54 0.33
N ILE A 24 -6.57 7.98 -0.87
CA ILE A 24 -7.40 6.89 -1.37
C ILE A 24 -7.22 5.65 -0.48
N GLY A 25 -5.98 5.35 -0.10
CA GLY A 25 -5.65 4.26 0.81
C GLY A 25 -6.36 4.37 2.16
N ARG A 26 -6.47 5.57 2.71
CA ARG A 26 -7.22 5.82 3.95
C ARG A 26 -8.69 5.41 3.84
N GLN A 27 -9.32 5.71 2.72
CA GLN A 27 -10.71 5.34 2.48
C GLN A 27 -10.87 3.82 2.38
N LYS A 28 -9.99 3.16 1.64
CA LYS A 28 -9.98 1.69 1.52
C LYS A 28 -9.65 1.00 2.85
N ALA A 29 -8.75 1.57 3.64
CA ALA A 29 -8.31 1.03 4.92
C ALA A 29 -9.38 1.04 6.02
N GLN A 30 -10.52 1.69 5.81
CA GLN A 30 -11.59 1.73 6.82
C GLN A 30 -12.07 0.33 7.21
N ALA A 31 -12.18 -0.57 6.25
CA ALA A 31 -12.53 -1.97 6.52
C ALA A 31 -11.48 -2.70 7.39
N CYS A 32 -10.23 -2.30 7.29
CA CYS A 32 -9.13 -2.87 8.08
C CYS A 32 -9.20 -2.46 9.56
N MET A 33 -9.71 -1.26 9.82
CA MET A 33 -9.75 -0.67 11.17
C MET A 33 -10.67 -1.43 12.13
N VAL A 34 -11.62 -2.19 11.61
CA VAL A 34 -12.54 -3.02 12.42
C VAL A 34 -11.76 -4.00 13.29
N CYS A 35 -10.70 -4.60 12.76
CA CYS A 35 -9.85 -5.56 13.47
C CYS A 35 -8.50 -4.97 13.89
N HIS A 36 -7.88 -4.17 13.01
CA HIS A 36 -6.55 -3.60 13.23
C HIS A 36 -6.53 -2.27 13.99
N GLY A 37 -7.70 -1.83 14.45
CA GLY A 37 -7.86 -0.65 15.29
C GLY A 37 -7.87 0.66 14.52
N GLN A 38 -8.27 1.71 15.24
CA GLN A 38 -8.31 3.06 14.69
C GLN A 38 -6.91 3.46 14.20
N ASN A 39 -6.84 3.90 12.95
CA ASN A 39 -5.59 4.26 12.29
C ASN A 39 -4.52 3.15 12.27
N GLY A 40 -4.90 1.89 12.40
CA GLY A 40 -3.98 0.77 12.41
C GLY A 40 -3.25 0.54 13.73
N LEU A 41 -3.74 1.10 14.83
CA LEU A 41 -3.28 0.80 16.20
C LEU A 41 -4.25 -0.20 16.83
N SER A 42 -3.89 -1.46 16.81
CA SER A 42 -4.77 -2.55 17.25
C SER A 42 -4.97 -2.57 18.76
N THR A 43 -6.19 -2.90 19.16
CA THR A 43 -6.54 -3.24 20.55
C THR A 43 -6.86 -4.73 20.70
N GLN A 44 -6.80 -5.50 19.62
CA GLN A 44 -7.09 -6.92 19.59
C GLN A 44 -5.78 -7.74 19.61
N PRO A 45 -5.70 -8.80 20.43
CA PRO A 45 -4.45 -9.55 20.58
C PRO A 45 -4.07 -10.38 19.34
N ASP A 46 -5.02 -10.69 18.48
CA ASP A 46 -4.85 -11.50 17.27
C ASP A 46 -4.72 -10.67 15.98
N ALA A 47 -4.84 -9.35 16.07
CA ALA A 47 -4.66 -8.45 14.94
C ALA A 47 -3.47 -7.50 15.20
N PRO A 48 -2.42 -7.53 14.37
CA PRO A 48 -1.25 -6.68 14.59
C PRO A 48 -1.52 -5.21 14.26
N ASN A 49 -0.65 -4.33 14.77
CA ASN A 49 -0.60 -2.94 14.34
C ASN A 49 -0.16 -2.85 12.89
N LEU A 50 -0.84 -2.00 12.12
CA LEU A 50 -0.49 -1.68 10.73
C LEU A 50 0.14 -0.29 10.61
N ALA A 51 -0.13 0.60 11.57
CA ALA A 51 0.42 1.95 11.59
C ALA A 51 1.95 1.91 11.57
N GLY A 52 2.54 2.67 10.65
CA GLY A 52 3.99 2.79 10.52
C GLY A 52 4.70 1.57 9.93
N GLN A 53 3.99 0.54 9.53
CA GLN A 53 4.59 -0.61 8.83
C GLN A 53 5.14 -0.19 7.47
N PRO A 54 6.28 -0.74 7.02
CA PRO A 54 6.80 -0.48 5.69
C PRO A 54 5.78 -0.82 4.59
N ALA A 55 5.63 0.06 3.60
CA ALA A 55 4.67 -0.15 2.51
C ALA A 55 4.91 -1.46 1.77
N MET A 56 6.16 -1.82 1.54
CA MET A 56 6.52 -3.08 0.90
C MET A 56 6.07 -4.29 1.71
N TYR A 57 6.21 -4.24 3.04
CA TYR A 57 5.75 -5.32 3.92
C TYR A 57 4.23 -5.50 3.82
N ILE A 58 3.46 -4.41 3.91
CA ILE A 58 1.99 -4.46 3.82
C ILE A 58 1.54 -4.99 2.47
N SER A 59 2.11 -4.48 1.38
CA SER A 59 1.73 -4.92 0.02
C SER A 59 2.06 -6.39 -0.22
N ASN A 60 3.22 -6.86 0.21
CA ASN A 60 3.61 -8.26 0.07
C ASN A 60 2.73 -9.17 0.94
N ALA A 61 2.41 -8.77 2.17
CA ALA A 61 1.54 -9.53 3.06
C ALA A 61 0.13 -9.68 2.47
N LEU A 62 -0.47 -8.59 1.99
CA LEU A 62 -1.80 -8.62 1.37
C LEU A 62 -1.82 -9.48 0.10
N LYS A 63 -0.81 -9.39 -0.75
CA LYS A 63 -0.68 -10.24 -1.93
C LYS A 63 -0.53 -11.73 -1.55
N ALA A 64 0.23 -12.02 -0.51
CA ALA A 64 0.43 -13.39 -0.03
C ALA A 64 -0.87 -13.98 0.56
N TYR A 65 -1.66 -13.21 1.28
CA TYR A 65 -2.99 -13.63 1.72
C TYR A 65 -3.95 -13.85 0.54
N ARG A 66 -3.91 -12.96 -0.45
CA ARG A 66 -4.76 -13.08 -1.65
C ARG A 66 -4.44 -14.30 -2.49
N SER A 67 -3.16 -14.64 -2.63
CA SER A 67 -2.70 -15.82 -3.40
C SER A 67 -2.82 -17.13 -2.64
N GLY A 68 -2.94 -17.10 -1.32
CA GLY A 68 -2.93 -18.27 -0.45
C GLY A 68 -1.52 -18.70 0.01
N ASP A 69 -0.46 -17.98 -0.35
CA ASP A 69 0.91 -18.24 0.12
C ASP A 69 1.05 -18.01 1.62
N ARG A 70 0.26 -17.08 2.16
CA ARG A 70 0.08 -16.89 3.59
C ARG A 70 -1.35 -17.24 3.97
N ARG A 71 -1.52 -18.15 4.92
CA ARG A 71 -2.84 -18.67 5.29
C ARG A 71 -3.40 -17.97 6.51
N HIS A 72 -4.58 -17.37 6.35
CA HIS A 72 -5.43 -16.84 7.40
C HIS A 72 -6.80 -16.59 6.79
N GLU A 73 -7.83 -17.26 7.29
CA GLU A 73 -9.16 -17.25 6.69
C GLU A 73 -9.71 -15.83 6.49
N MET A 74 -9.76 -15.05 7.55
CA MET A 74 -10.28 -13.68 7.50
C MET A 74 -9.45 -12.77 6.59
N MET A 75 -8.12 -12.82 6.71
CA MET A 75 -7.25 -11.99 5.88
C MET A 75 -7.28 -12.39 4.41
N ALA A 76 -7.44 -13.68 4.10
CA ALA A 76 -7.63 -14.13 2.71
C ALA A 76 -8.91 -13.55 2.11
N MET A 77 -10.02 -13.58 2.85
CA MET A 77 -11.28 -12.97 2.42
C MET A 77 -11.14 -11.47 2.18
N MET A 78 -10.52 -10.76 3.09
CA MET A 78 -10.30 -9.31 2.98
C MET A 78 -9.42 -8.96 1.79
N ALA A 79 -8.30 -9.68 1.60
CA ALA A 79 -7.34 -9.42 0.54
C ALA A 79 -7.91 -9.69 -0.86
N GLN A 80 -8.82 -10.65 -1.00
CA GLN A 80 -9.48 -10.95 -2.28
C GLN A 80 -10.36 -9.81 -2.79
N THR A 81 -10.83 -8.93 -1.93
CA THR A 81 -11.62 -7.76 -2.33
C THR A 81 -10.77 -6.60 -2.88
N LEU A 82 -9.45 -6.70 -2.77
CA LEU A 82 -8.51 -5.63 -3.11
C LEU A 82 -7.88 -5.86 -4.48
N SER A 83 -7.89 -4.84 -5.33
CA SER A 83 -7.06 -4.78 -6.53
C SER A 83 -5.58 -4.53 -6.17
N ASP A 84 -4.69 -4.66 -7.14
CA ASP A 84 -3.27 -4.30 -6.95
C ASP A 84 -3.12 -2.82 -6.57
N ASP A 85 -3.89 -1.93 -7.19
CA ASP A 85 -3.89 -0.50 -6.87
C ASP A 85 -4.41 -0.25 -5.44
N ASP A 86 -5.49 -0.93 -5.03
CA ASP A 86 -5.99 -0.84 -3.67
C ASP A 86 -4.93 -1.26 -2.65
N ILE A 87 -4.21 -2.35 -2.91
CA ILE A 87 -3.13 -2.83 -2.06
C ILE A 87 -2.02 -1.78 -1.93
N GLN A 88 -1.61 -1.18 -3.04
CA GLN A 88 -0.58 -0.14 -3.02
C GLN A 88 -1.04 1.10 -2.26
N ASN A 89 -2.27 1.53 -2.46
CA ASN A 89 -2.83 2.70 -1.79
C ASN A 89 -3.00 2.47 -0.28
N VAL A 90 -3.49 1.31 0.13
CA VAL A 90 -3.59 0.92 1.55
C VAL A 90 -2.21 0.85 2.19
N ALA A 91 -1.23 0.28 1.50
CA ALA A 91 0.16 0.24 1.97
C ALA A 91 0.74 1.65 2.14
N ALA A 92 0.47 2.55 1.20
CA ALA A 92 0.88 3.95 1.28
C ALA A 92 0.25 4.67 2.49
N TRP A 93 -1.03 4.41 2.78
CA TRP A 93 -1.70 4.99 3.93
C TRP A 93 -1.07 4.56 5.26
N PHE A 94 -1.01 3.26 5.54
CA PHE A 94 -0.49 2.80 6.83
C PHE A 94 0.99 3.12 7.02
N SER A 95 1.81 3.07 5.97
CA SER A 95 3.22 3.43 6.05
C SER A 95 3.44 4.94 6.27
N SER A 96 2.48 5.78 5.92
CA SER A 96 2.56 7.23 6.15
C SER A 96 2.30 7.65 7.59
N ILE A 97 1.71 6.75 8.40
CA ILE A 97 1.41 7.03 9.80
C ILE A 97 2.71 6.96 10.61
N ARG A 98 3.04 8.06 11.25
CA ARG A 98 4.24 8.15 12.09
C ARG A 98 3.94 7.57 13.47
N ILE A 99 4.82 6.70 13.93
CA ILE A 99 4.76 6.10 15.26
C ILE A 99 6.06 6.41 16.02
N GLU A 100 5.97 6.47 17.34
CA GLU A 100 7.13 6.57 18.22
C GLU A 100 7.21 5.30 19.08
N ALA A 101 8.41 4.79 19.24
CA ALA A 101 8.67 3.64 20.09
C ALA A 101 9.39 4.09 21.36
N HIS A 102 8.87 3.65 22.51
CA HIS A 102 9.51 3.87 23.80
C HIS A 102 9.99 2.52 24.34
N LEU A 103 11.26 2.45 24.71
CA LEU A 103 11.81 1.23 25.32
C LEU A 103 11.31 1.13 26.77
N PRO A 104 11.06 -0.10 27.26
CA PRO A 104 10.75 -0.30 28.65
C PRO A 104 11.90 0.18 29.54
N ARG A 105 11.56 0.77 30.68
CA ARG A 105 12.51 1.22 31.70
C ARG A 105 12.99 0.05 32.54
#